data_34cb0891548e28543e2031914d595c22
#
_entry.id   34cb0891548e28543e2031914d595c22
#
_cell.length_a   1.000
_cell.length_b   1.000
_cell.length_c   1.000
_cell.angle_alpha   90.00
_cell.angle_beta   90.00
_cell.angle_gamma   90.00
#
_symmetry.space_group_name_H-M   'P 1'
#
loop_
_entity.id
_entity.type
_entity.pdbx_description
1 polymer ?
#
loop_
_entity_poly.entity_id
_entity_poly.type
_entity_poly.pdbx_seq_one_letter_code
_entity_poly.pdbx_strand_id
1 'polypeptide(L)'
;MTTTSPLNDERAVSRLRVDDDIVLASMPLRDGTDRAALSRFGDDVWDMAPAMFNMARKAFRTVDFGVIPCAAERLLAKEYIYAWMNERRADGEPRLRPVSGHTALATLRRFLDFVRSRIGKLDLANVDQDLIDAYATHHRARPITPGRVGVCLRPIVQLHRLAPYLTCGGITFTPWRGRPVYRATGQGTRCSENRTARIPEPVIGAMLRWALKYVEHLCDDIF
;
A
#
# COMPACT_ATOMS: atom_id res chain seq x y z
N MET A 1 24.46 -12.97 -39.18
CA MET A 1 23.08 -13.41 -39.00
C MET A 1 22.78 -13.48 -37.49
N THR A 2 22.28 -12.40 -36.98
CA THR A 2 21.97 -12.23 -35.52
C THR A 2 20.50 -12.44 -35.35
N THR A 3 20.13 -13.56 -34.74
CA THR A 3 18.76 -13.93 -34.43
C THR A 3 18.31 -13.14 -33.17
N THR A 4 17.54 -12.09 -33.39
CA THR A 4 16.86 -11.36 -32.31
C THR A 4 15.68 -12.23 -31.84
N SER A 5 15.77 -12.72 -30.60
CA SER A 5 14.67 -13.40 -29.91
C SER A 5 13.55 -12.41 -29.63
N PRO A 6 12.29 -12.70 -29.97
CA PRO A 6 11.19 -11.83 -29.57
C PRO A 6 10.99 -11.97 -28.08
N LEU A 7 11.33 -10.93 -27.31
CA LEU A 7 10.89 -10.76 -25.94
C LEU A 7 9.36 -10.74 -25.94
N ASN A 8 8.77 -11.72 -25.30
CA ASN A 8 7.34 -11.86 -25.00
C ASN A 8 6.83 -10.56 -24.36
N ASP A 9 6.20 -9.73 -25.18
CA ASP A 9 5.36 -8.62 -24.73
C ASP A 9 3.99 -9.19 -24.31
N GLU A 10 3.99 -10.04 -23.28
CA GLU A 10 2.77 -10.34 -22.55
C GLU A 10 2.44 -9.11 -21.69
N ARG A 11 1.92 -8.07 -22.33
CA ARG A 11 1.13 -7.04 -21.68
C ARG A 11 0.05 -7.79 -20.92
N ALA A 12 0.18 -7.77 -19.59
CA ALA A 12 -0.85 -8.28 -18.69
C ALA A 12 -2.16 -7.62 -19.11
N VAL A 13 -3.01 -8.39 -19.81
CA VAL A 13 -4.35 -7.97 -20.19
C VAL A 13 -5.04 -7.62 -18.89
N SER A 14 -5.40 -6.35 -18.72
CA SER A 14 -6.20 -5.89 -17.59
C SER A 14 -7.42 -6.79 -17.51
N ARG A 15 -7.41 -7.75 -16.59
CA ARG A 15 -8.59 -8.55 -16.31
C ARG A 15 -9.62 -7.60 -15.72
N LEU A 16 -10.68 -7.32 -16.46
CA LEU A 16 -11.86 -6.67 -15.94
C LEU A 16 -12.25 -7.40 -14.64
N ARG A 17 -12.28 -6.66 -13.54
CA ARG A 17 -12.69 -7.23 -12.25
C ARG A 17 -14.18 -7.53 -12.30
N VAL A 18 -14.53 -8.71 -11.83
CA VAL A 18 -15.94 -9.11 -11.70
C VAL A 18 -16.39 -8.75 -10.29
N ASP A 19 -17.60 -8.24 -10.16
CA ASP A 19 -18.15 -7.84 -8.85
C ASP A 19 -18.09 -8.95 -7.80
N ASP A 20 -18.10 -10.21 -8.24
CA ASP A 20 -18.00 -11.41 -7.39
C ASP A 20 -16.57 -11.81 -6.99
N ASP A 21 -15.53 -11.13 -7.47
CA ASP A 21 -14.15 -11.44 -7.09
C ASP A 21 -13.94 -11.27 -5.58
N ILE A 22 -13.37 -12.29 -4.94
CA ILE A 22 -13.10 -12.26 -3.50
C ILE A 22 -11.96 -11.28 -3.20
N VAL A 23 -12.21 -10.31 -2.33
CA VAL A 23 -11.25 -9.24 -1.99
C VAL A 23 -9.96 -9.77 -1.35
N LEU A 24 -10.07 -10.79 -0.50
CA LEU A 24 -8.93 -11.40 0.21
C LEU A 24 -8.42 -12.69 -0.45
N ALA A 25 -8.63 -12.87 -1.76
CA ALA A 25 -8.33 -14.10 -2.49
C ALA A 25 -6.88 -14.58 -2.33
N SER A 26 -5.91 -13.66 -2.30
CA SER A 26 -4.47 -13.96 -2.20
C SER A 26 -3.90 -13.82 -0.79
N MET A 27 -4.75 -13.61 0.22
CA MET A 27 -4.31 -13.40 1.60
C MET A 27 -4.46 -14.66 2.44
N PRO A 28 -3.54 -14.91 3.39
CA PRO A 28 -3.78 -15.91 4.43
C PRO A 28 -4.95 -15.46 5.29
N LEU A 29 -5.85 -16.39 5.60
CA LEU A 29 -7.04 -16.14 6.40
C LEU A 29 -6.89 -16.81 7.78
N ARG A 30 -7.58 -16.25 8.77
CA ARG A 30 -7.67 -16.84 10.11
C ARG A 30 -8.41 -18.17 10.04
N ASP A 31 -8.05 -19.10 10.95
CA ASP A 31 -8.72 -20.38 11.09
C ASP A 31 -10.21 -20.19 11.36
N GLY A 32 -11.04 -21.06 10.79
CA GLY A 32 -12.49 -20.98 10.91
C GLY A 32 -13.16 -19.87 10.07
N THR A 33 -12.43 -19.16 9.22
CA THR A 33 -13.03 -18.14 8.34
C THR A 33 -13.94 -18.79 7.31
N ASP A 34 -15.21 -18.40 7.28
CA ASP A 34 -16.15 -18.75 6.22
C ASP A 34 -15.81 -17.98 4.93
N ARG A 35 -15.36 -18.69 3.90
CA ARG A 35 -15.01 -18.07 2.60
C ARG A 35 -16.22 -17.51 1.86
N ALA A 36 -17.43 -18.03 2.11
CA ALA A 36 -18.64 -17.54 1.48
C ALA A 36 -19.04 -16.16 2.00
N ALA A 37 -18.67 -15.85 3.26
CA ALA A 37 -18.94 -14.57 3.91
C ALA A 37 -17.88 -13.48 3.65
N LEU A 38 -16.85 -13.77 2.83
CA LEU A 38 -15.82 -12.78 2.49
C LEU A 38 -16.39 -11.70 1.57
N SER A 39 -15.92 -10.45 1.78
CA SER A 39 -16.28 -9.32 0.94
C SER A 39 -15.92 -9.56 -0.53
N ARG A 40 -16.80 -9.11 -1.41
CA ARG A 40 -16.66 -9.15 -2.86
C ARG A 40 -16.19 -7.80 -3.40
N PHE A 41 -15.61 -7.80 -4.59
CA PHE A 41 -15.15 -6.56 -5.24
C PHE A 41 -16.27 -5.54 -5.43
N GLY A 42 -17.49 -6.00 -5.73
CA GLY A 42 -18.69 -5.16 -5.89
C GLY A 42 -19.13 -4.44 -4.62
N ASP A 43 -18.81 -4.98 -3.42
CA ASP A 43 -19.24 -4.39 -2.15
C ASP A 43 -18.62 -3.00 -1.94
N ASP A 44 -19.39 -2.06 -1.37
CA ASP A 44 -18.88 -0.73 -1.03
C ASP A 44 -18.10 -0.71 0.28
N VAL A 45 -18.23 -1.74 1.11
CA VAL A 45 -17.46 -1.90 2.36
C VAL A 45 -16.78 -3.26 2.36
N TRP A 46 -15.45 -3.26 2.44
CA TRP A 46 -14.68 -4.49 2.51
C TRP A 46 -14.25 -4.78 3.95
N ASP A 47 -14.59 -5.96 4.45
CA ASP A 47 -14.10 -6.44 5.75
C ASP A 47 -12.71 -7.10 5.58
N MET A 48 -11.72 -6.51 6.23
CA MET A 48 -10.34 -6.98 6.24
C MET A 48 -10.02 -7.87 7.46
N ALA A 49 -10.93 -7.96 8.44
CA ALA A 49 -10.70 -8.68 9.69
C ALA A 49 -10.34 -10.16 9.48
N PRO A 50 -10.90 -10.89 8.49
CA PRO A 50 -10.56 -12.29 8.25
C PRO A 50 -9.08 -12.56 7.96
N ALA A 51 -8.35 -11.56 7.41
CA ALA A 51 -6.92 -11.67 7.11
C ALA A 51 -6.04 -10.89 8.10
N MET A 52 -6.56 -10.54 9.29
CA MET A 52 -5.84 -9.77 10.31
C MET A 52 -5.57 -10.63 11.54
N PHE A 53 -4.34 -11.11 11.71
CA PHE A 53 -3.93 -11.98 12.81
C PHE A 53 -3.69 -11.22 14.12
N ASN A 54 -3.41 -9.93 14.06
CA ASN A 54 -3.19 -9.09 15.24
C ASN A 54 -4.43 -8.26 15.57
N MET A 55 -4.62 -7.94 16.86
CA MET A 55 -5.68 -7.07 17.36
C MET A 55 -5.54 -5.65 16.81
N ALA A 56 -6.03 -5.41 15.61
CA ALA A 56 -6.10 -4.06 15.08
C ALA A 56 -7.30 -3.29 15.65
N ARG A 57 -7.15 -1.96 15.76
CA ARG A 57 -8.28 -1.09 16.12
C ARG A 57 -9.44 -1.32 15.14
N LYS A 58 -10.67 -1.29 15.64
CA LYS A 58 -11.90 -1.53 14.85
C LYS A 58 -11.93 -0.71 13.54
N ALA A 59 -11.47 0.55 13.59
CA ALA A 59 -11.41 1.44 12.42
C ALA A 59 -10.51 0.96 11.27
N PHE A 60 -9.58 0.03 11.51
CA PHE A 60 -8.71 -0.51 10.46
C PHE A 60 -9.19 -1.85 9.89
N ARG A 61 -10.31 -2.39 10.42
CA ARG A 61 -10.85 -3.67 9.99
C ARG A 61 -11.67 -3.58 8.71
N THR A 62 -12.12 -2.38 8.36
CA THR A 62 -12.95 -2.16 7.17
C THR A 62 -12.33 -1.11 6.26
N VAL A 63 -12.59 -1.25 4.95
CA VAL A 63 -12.33 -0.24 3.92
C VAL A 63 -13.68 0.17 3.36
N ASP A 64 -14.12 1.38 3.65
CA ASP A 64 -15.40 1.93 3.21
C ASP A 64 -15.20 2.86 2.02
N PHE A 65 -15.63 2.43 0.85
CA PHE A 65 -15.56 3.20 -0.40
C PHE A 65 -16.73 4.17 -0.55
N GLY A 66 -17.78 4.07 0.26
CA GLY A 66 -18.91 5.01 0.29
C GLY A 66 -18.49 6.45 0.59
N VAL A 67 -17.30 6.62 1.19
CA VAL A 67 -16.69 7.95 1.42
C VAL A 67 -16.30 8.67 0.11
N ILE A 68 -16.34 8.00 -1.05
CA ILE A 68 -16.06 8.54 -2.37
C ILE A 68 -17.38 8.64 -3.16
N PRO A 69 -17.96 9.86 -3.34
CA PRO A 69 -19.26 10.00 -3.98
C PRO A 69 -19.28 9.62 -5.47
N CYS A 70 -18.20 9.95 -6.20
CA CYS A 70 -18.12 9.69 -7.64
C CYS A 70 -17.90 8.19 -7.91
N ALA A 71 -18.79 7.57 -8.68
CA ALA A 71 -18.72 6.12 -8.97
C ALA A 71 -17.43 5.72 -9.70
N ALA A 72 -16.96 6.54 -10.67
CA ALA A 72 -15.72 6.26 -11.39
C ALA A 72 -14.48 6.32 -10.48
N GLU A 73 -14.44 7.28 -9.56
CA GLU A 73 -13.34 7.38 -8.57
C GLU A 73 -13.42 6.27 -7.53
N ARG A 74 -14.64 5.84 -7.17
CA ARG A 74 -14.86 4.70 -6.27
C ARG A 74 -14.37 3.41 -6.92
N LEU A 75 -14.64 3.19 -8.20
CA LEU A 75 -14.13 2.06 -8.97
C LEU A 75 -12.59 2.09 -8.99
N LEU A 76 -11.98 3.23 -9.35
CA LEU A 76 -10.53 3.40 -9.29
C LEU A 76 -9.95 3.04 -7.92
N ALA A 77 -10.58 3.48 -6.83
CA ALA A 77 -10.10 3.19 -5.49
C ALA A 77 -10.22 1.69 -5.14
N LYS A 78 -11.29 1.03 -5.56
CA LYS A 78 -11.48 -0.43 -5.44
C LYS A 78 -10.40 -1.18 -6.21
N GLU A 79 -10.22 -0.87 -7.50
CA GLU A 79 -9.18 -1.47 -8.34
C GLU A 79 -7.78 -1.27 -7.77
N TYR A 80 -7.47 -0.06 -7.31
CA TYR A 80 -6.18 0.30 -6.71
C TYR A 80 -5.86 -0.56 -5.48
N ILE A 81 -6.79 -0.67 -4.53
CA ILE A 81 -6.56 -1.45 -3.31
C ILE A 81 -6.55 -2.95 -3.62
N TYR A 82 -7.48 -3.42 -4.46
CA TYR A 82 -7.55 -4.82 -4.86
C TYR A 82 -6.27 -5.28 -5.56
N ALA A 83 -5.82 -4.55 -6.57
CA ALA A 83 -4.61 -4.87 -7.30
C ALA A 83 -3.37 -4.83 -6.40
N TRP A 84 -3.27 -3.85 -5.49
CA TRP A 84 -2.14 -3.79 -4.56
C TRP A 84 -2.11 -4.96 -3.58
N MET A 85 -3.27 -5.50 -3.19
CA MET A 85 -3.35 -6.67 -2.31
C MET A 85 -3.10 -7.99 -3.04
N ASN A 86 -3.67 -8.17 -4.23
CA ASN A 86 -3.80 -9.48 -4.84
C ASN A 86 -2.81 -9.73 -5.99
N GLU A 87 -2.39 -8.70 -6.73
CA GLU A 87 -1.53 -8.91 -7.89
C GLU A 87 -0.08 -9.20 -7.50
N ARG A 88 0.52 -10.17 -8.18
CA ARG A 88 1.97 -10.38 -8.15
C ARG A 88 2.63 -9.37 -9.06
N ARG A 89 3.58 -8.62 -8.51
CA ARG A 89 4.33 -7.62 -9.26
C ARG A 89 5.73 -8.12 -9.52
N ALA A 90 6.22 -7.85 -10.75
CA ALA A 90 7.55 -8.26 -11.19
C ALA A 90 8.67 -7.54 -10.40
N ASP A 91 8.40 -6.38 -9.81
CA ASP A 91 9.36 -5.58 -9.04
C ASP A 91 9.61 -6.11 -7.62
N GLY A 92 8.94 -7.20 -7.21
CA GLY A 92 9.11 -7.81 -5.88
C GLY A 92 8.59 -6.94 -4.72
N GLU A 93 7.94 -5.82 -4.98
CA GLU A 93 7.37 -4.96 -3.94
C GLU A 93 6.33 -5.70 -3.10
N PRO A 94 6.32 -5.46 -1.78
CA PRO A 94 5.39 -6.13 -0.89
C PRO A 94 3.94 -5.74 -1.21
N ARG A 95 3.05 -6.72 -1.11
CA ARG A 95 1.61 -6.50 -1.22
C ARG A 95 1.11 -5.59 -0.09
N LEU A 96 -0.01 -4.92 -0.34
CA LEU A 96 -0.70 -4.17 0.70
C LEU A 96 -1.19 -5.14 1.79
N ARG A 97 -0.83 -4.86 3.03
CA ARG A 97 -1.37 -5.61 4.17
C ARG A 97 -2.83 -5.20 4.42
N PRO A 98 -3.73 -6.13 4.76
CA PRO A 98 -5.15 -5.83 5.03
C PRO A 98 -5.32 -4.68 6.03
N VAL A 99 -4.56 -4.66 7.12
CA VAL A 99 -4.57 -3.58 8.13
C VAL A 99 -4.24 -2.20 7.57
N SER A 100 -3.59 -2.12 6.42
CA SER A 100 -3.21 -0.86 5.77
C SER A 100 -4.23 -0.37 4.73
N GLY A 101 -5.27 -1.15 4.43
CA GLY A 101 -6.28 -0.82 3.41
C GLY A 101 -6.97 0.52 3.70
N HIS A 102 -7.41 0.75 4.93
CA HIS A 102 -8.02 2.02 5.36
C HIS A 102 -7.07 3.23 5.13
N THR A 103 -5.79 3.08 5.48
CA THR A 103 -4.79 4.15 5.28
C THR A 103 -4.50 4.36 3.79
N ALA A 104 -4.46 3.29 2.99
CA ALA A 104 -4.27 3.37 1.55
C ALA A 104 -5.42 4.15 0.89
N LEU A 105 -6.67 3.84 1.24
CA LEU A 105 -7.85 4.57 0.75
C LEU A 105 -7.80 6.06 1.16
N ALA A 106 -7.53 6.35 2.42
CA ALA A 106 -7.48 7.72 2.92
C ALA A 106 -6.39 8.57 2.25
N THR A 107 -5.22 7.98 1.94
CA THR A 107 -4.14 8.68 1.26
C THR A 107 -4.41 8.83 -0.22
N LEU A 108 -4.96 7.82 -0.88
CA LEU A 108 -5.42 7.90 -2.27
C LEU A 108 -6.45 9.03 -2.42
N ARG A 109 -7.52 9.01 -1.63
CA ARG A 109 -8.57 10.03 -1.68
C ARG A 109 -8.00 11.45 -1.58
N ARG A 110 -7.08 11.72 -0.65
CA ARG A 110 -6.43 13.04 -0.53
C ARG A 110 -5.66 13.44 -1.78
N PHE A 111 -5.01 12.50 -2.43
CA PHE A 111 -4.34 12.76 -3.70
C PHE A 111 -5.34 13.08 -4.80
N LEU A 112 -6.41 12.29 -4.94
CA LEU A 112 -7.46 12.53 -5.94
C LEU A 112 -8.15 13.88 -5.71
N ASP A 113 -8.45 14.25 -4.46
CA ASP A 113 -9.01 15.56 -4.11
C ASP A 113 -8.06 16.70 -4.50
N PHE A 114 -6.75 16.53 -4.28
CA PHE A 114 -5.75 17.51 -4.69
C PHE A 114 -5.69 17.65 -6.20
N VAL A 115 -5.63 16.56 -6.94
CA VAL A 115 -5.64 16.56 -8.42
C VAL A 115 -6.88 17.28 -8.93
N ARG A 116 -8.07 16.93 -8.42
CA ARG A 116 -9.33 17.59 -8.80
C ARG A 116 -9.32 19.09 -8.52
N SER A 117 -8.77 19.51 -7.39
CA SER A 117 -8.68 20.93 -7.04
C SER A 117 -7.77 21.73 -7.97
N ARG A 118 -6.84 21.09 -8.67
CA ARG A 118 -5.86 21.73 -9.56
C ARG A 118 -6.26 21.70 -11.03
N ILE A 119 -6.86 20.61 -11.49
CA ILE A 119 -7.23 20.43 -12.91
C ILE A 119 -8.75 20.46 -13.15
N GLY A 120 -9.56 20.67 -12.11
CA GLY A 120 -11.03 20.78 -12.21
C GLY A 120 -11.77 19.45 -12.36
N LYS A 121 -11.12 18.42 -12.93
CA LYS A 121 -11.64 17.05 -13.06
C LYS A 121 -10.55 16.05 -12.70
N LEU A 122 -10.95 14.84 -12.33
CA LEU A 122 -10.00 13.76 -12.14
C LEU A 122 -9.64 13.16 -13.50
N ASP A 123 -8.38 13.32 -13.90
CA ASP A 123 -7.81 12.70 -15.08
C ASP A 123 -6.34 12.36 -14.77
N LEU A 124 -6.06 11.09 -14.54
CA LEU A 124 -4.71 10.64 -14.16
C LEU A 124 -3.72 10.75 -15.32
N ALA A 125 -4.19 10.78 -16.57
CA ALA A 125 -3.33 10.96 -17.74
C ALA A 125 -2.75 12.39 -17.83
N ASN A 126 -3.46 13.37 -17.25
CA ASN A 126 -3.03 14.77 -17.17
C ASN A 126 -2.22 15.09 -15.90
N VAL A 127 -1.92 14.11 -15.06
CA VAL A 127 -1.00 14.29 -13.94
C VAL A 127 0.43 14.29 -14.46
N ASP A 128 1.16 15.36 -14.21
CA ASP A 128 2.55 15.53 -14.60
C ASP A 128 3.50 15.63 -13.38
N GLN A 129 4.80 15.81 -13.66
CA GLN A 129 5.81 15.92 -12.61
C GLN A 129 5.60 17.18 -11.75
N ASP A 130 5.16 18.29 -12.35
CA ASP A 130 4.97 19.56 -11.64
C ASP A 130 3.81 19.46 -10.63
N LEU A 131 2.75 18.77 -11.01
CA LEU A 131 1.60 18.52 -10.13
C LEU A 131 1.98 17.64 -8.93
N ILE A 132 2.77 16.57 -9.15
CA ILE A 132 3.21 15.72 -8.04
C ILE A 132 4.22 16.42 -7.13
N ASP A 133 5.06 17.31 -7.67
CA ASP A 133 5.98 18.13 -6.88
C ASP A 133 5.24 19.21 -6.08
N ALA A 134 4.19 19.79 -6.64
CA ALA A 134 3.28 20.68 -5.92
C ALA A 134 2.58 19.95 -4.76
N TYR A 135 2.12 18.70 -4.98
CA TYR A 135 1.55 17.87 -3.92
C TYR A 135 2.55 17.56 -2.81
N ALA A 136 3.78 17.20 -3.17
CA ALA A 136 4.84 16.96 -2.21
C ALA A 136 5.15 18.22 -1.39
N THR A 137 5.21 19.38 -2.04
CA THR A 137 5.44 20.68 -1.39
C THR A 137 4.29 21.04 -0.45
N HIS A 138 3.04 20.83 -0.86
CA HIS A 138 1.85 21.02 -0.02
C HIS A 138 1.96 20.19 1.28
N HIS A 139 2.39 18.93 1.21
CA HIS A 139 2.53 18.10 2.40
C HIS A 139 3.73 18.46 3.26
N ARG A 140 4.85 18.88 2.67
CA ARG A 140 6.04 19.35 3.41
C ARG A 140 5.78 20.64 4.20
N ALA A 141 4.92 21.51 3.71
CA ALA A 141 4.53 22.72 4.40
C ALA A 141 3.66 22.48 5.65
N ARG A 142 3.12 21.28 5.82
CA ARG A 142 2.29 20.92 6.98
C ARG A 142 3.16 20.50 8.17
N PRO A 143 2.69 20.71 9.42
CA PRO A 143 3.41 20.30 10.64
C PRO A 143 3.30 18.76 10.85
N ILE A 144 3.79 17.97 9.90
CA ILE A 144 3.80 16.52 9.95
C ILE A 144 5.22 15.99 9.73
N THR A 145 5.50 14.80 10.27
CA THR A 145 6.83 14.20 10.14
C THR A 145 7.12 13.82 8.68
N PRO A 146 8.39 13.83 8.24
CA PRO A 146 8.77 13.40 6.91
C PRO A 146 8.31 11.96 6.58
N GLY A 147 8.31 11.06 7.54
CA GLY A 147 7.75 9.73 7.38
C GLY A 147 6.25 9.76 7.03
N ARG A 148 5.49 10.67 7.64
CA ARG A 148 4.07 10.86 7.31
C ARG A 148 3.88 11.49 5.94
N VAL A 149 4.75 12.43 5.54
CA VAL A 149 4.78 12.94 4.16
C VAL A 149 4.97 11.78 3.18
N GLY A 150 5.93 10.88 3.43
CA GLY A 150 6.18 9.70 2.59
C GLY A 150 4.94 8.80 2.43
N VAL A 151 4.16 8.62 3.51
CA VAL A 151 2.89 7.88 3.44
C VAL A 151 1.88 8.59 2.53
N CYS A 152 1.80 9.93 2.58
CA CYS A 152 0.91 10.71 1.71
C CYS A 152 1.32 10.66 0.24
N LEU A 153 2.61 10.55 -0.07
CA LEU A 153 3.13 10.49 -1.44
C LEU A 153 3.08 9.08 -2.06
N ARG A 154 2.89 8.04 -1.25
CA ARG A 154 2.86 6.65 -1.72
C ARG A 154 1.82 6.38 -2.82
N PRO A 155 0.59 6.95 -2.79
CA PRO A 155 -0.38 6.72 -3.85
C PRO A 155 0.13 7.05 -5.25
N ILE A 156 0.98 8.08 -5.41
CA ILE A 156 1.53 8.50 -6.69
C ILE A 156 2.34 7.37 -7.32
N VAL A 157 3.27 6.77 -6.56
CA VAL A 157 4.10 5.66 -7.04
C VAL A 157 3.25 4.42 -7.31
N GLN A 158 2.25 4.16 -6.46
CA GLN A 158 1.41 2.98 -6.65
C GLN A 158 0.45 3.13 -7.84
N LEU A 159 -0.10 4.32 -8.11
CA LEU A 159 -0.92 4.57 -9.30
C LEU A 159 -0.11 4.41 -10.60
N HIS A 160 1.18 4.74 -10.60
CA HIS A 160 2.06 4.45 -11.72
C HIS A 160 2.29 2.93 -11.87
N ARG A 161 2.64 2.25 -10.78
CA ARG A 161 2.98 0.82 -10.80
C ARG A 161 1.79 -0.09 -11.06
N LEU A 162 0.61 0.32 -10.63
CA LEU A 162 -0.63 -0.43 -10.80
C LEU A 162 -1.40 -0.04 -12.07
N ALA A 163 -0.88 0.90 -12.88
CA ALA A 163 -1.55 1.37 -14.09
C ALA A 163 -2.09 0.25 -15.00
N PRO A 164 -1.38 -0.89 -15.20
CA PRO A 164 -1.89 -2.00 -16.01
C PRO A 164 -3.15 -2.68 -15.45
N TYR A 165 -3.45 -2.48 -14.18
CA TYR A 165 -4.58 -3.11 -13.47
C TYR A 165 -5.74 -2.14 -13.22
N LEU A 166 -5.64 -0.90 -13.68
CA LEU A 166 -6.63 0.15 -13.46
C LEU A 166 -7.38 0.45 -14.77
N THR A 167 -8.71 0.34 -14.75
CA THR A 167 -9.55 0.57 -15.94
C THR A 167 -9.38 1.99 -16.50
N CYS A 168 -9.27 3.00 -15.63
CA CYS A 168 -9.04 4.38 -16.06
C CYS A 168 -7.56 4.68 -16.36
N GLY A 169 -6.68 3.66 -16.34
CA GLY A 169 -5.23 3.84 -16.41
C GLY A 169 -4.68 4.45 -15.12
N GLY A 170 -3.38 4.74 -15.14
CA GLY A 170 -2.66 5.30 -14.00
C GLY A 170 -1.79 6.48 -14.41
N ILE A 171 -0.82 6.83 -13.58
CA ILE A 171 0.19 7.82 -13.90
C ILE A 171 1.13 7.20 -14.93
N THR A 172 1.24 7.83 -16.12
CA THR A 172 1.90 7.27 -17.30
C THR A 172 3.42 7.40 -17.27
N PHE A 173 3.95 8.37 -16.52
CA PHE A 173 5.41 8.59 -16.40
C PHE A 173 5.93 8.06 -15.06
N THR A 174 7.23 7.82 -14.98
CA THR A 174 7.88 7.36 -13.74
C THR A 174 8.04 8.52 -12.75
N PRO A 175 7.28 8.55 -11.64
CA PRO A 175 7.35 9.62 -10.65
C PRO A 175 8.78 9.82 -10.14
N TRP A 176 9.20 11.10 -10.04
CA TRP A 176 10.55 11.51 -9.60
C TRP A 176 11.68 10.80 -10.32
N ARG A 177 11.48 10.38 -11.58
CA ARG A 177 12.47 9.63 -12.39
C ARG A 177 12.96 8.36 -11.68
N GLY A 178 12.06 7.64 -10.99
CA GLY A 178 12.37 6.41 -10.24
C GLY A 178 13.13 6.62 -8.93
N ARG A 179 13.37 7.87 -8.52
CA ARG A 179 14.01 8.14 -7.21
C ARG A 179 13.08 7.71 -6.06
N PRO A 180 13.63 7.17 -4.97
CA PRO A 180 12.83 6.78 -3.81
C PRO A 180 12.00 7.94 -3.23
N VAL A 181 10.76 7.66 -2.85
CA VAL A 181 9.80 8.64 -2.30
C VAL A 181 10.38 9.45 -1.14
N TYR A 182 11.23 8.86 -0.30
CA TYR A 182 11.82 9.59 0.84
C TYR A 182 12.62 10.84 0.43
N ARG A 183 13.18 10.87 -0.78
CA ARG A 183 13.85 12.08 -1.28
C ARG A 183 12.87 13.23 -1.53
N ALA A 184 11.65 12.92 -1.94
CA ALA A 184 10.59 13.92 -2.11
C ALA A 184 9.99 14.40 -0.77
N THR A 185 10.28 13.72 0.35
CA THR A 185 9.76 14.11 1.68
C THR A 185 10.48 15.29 2.33
N GLY A 186 11.61 15.74 1.74
CA GLY A 186 12.48 16.74 2.38
C GLY A 186 13.39 16.16 3.47
N GLN A 187 13.41 14.83 3.65
CA GLN A 187 14.43 14.21 4.48
C GLN A 187 15.79 14.33 3.78
N GLY A 188 16.76 14.93 4.50
CA GLY A 188 18.17 14.76 4.17
C GLY A 188 18.56 13.27 4.15
N THR A 189 19.78 12.97 3.72
CA THR A 189 20.35 11.61 3.72
C THR A 189 19.96 10.90 5.03
N ARG A 190 19.35 9.72 4.92
CA ARG A 190 19.00 8.92 6.10
C ARG A 190 20.23 8.80 6.96
N CYS A 191 20.18 9.34 8.18
CA CYS A 191 21.15 9.00 9.20
C CYS A 191 21.05 7.48 9.37
N SER A 192 22.14 6.75 9.12
CA SER A 192 22.18 5.29 9.22
C SER A 192 21.99 4.81 10.66
N GLU A 193 22.09 5.73 11.60
CA GLU A 193 22.01 5.41 13.03
C GLU A 193 20.55 5.44 13.52
N ASN A 194 20.17 4.38 14.19
CA ASN A 194 18.85 4.26 14.79
C ASN A 194 18.69 5.33 15.89
N ARG A 195 17.67 6.20 15.79
CA ARG A 195 17.40 7.25 16.80
C ARG A 195 16.88 6.71 18.13
N THR A 196 16.48 5.45 18.16
CA THR A 196 16.07 4.78 19.39
C THR A 196 17.31 4.56 20.25
N ALA A 197 17.28 5.03 21.49
CA ALA A 197 18.35 4.78 22.45
C ALA A 197 18.62 3.27 22.55
N ARG A 198 19.90 2.90 22.52
CA ARG A 198 20.27 1.50 22.69
C ARG A 198 19.85 1.04 24.10
N ILE A 199 19.34 -0.17 24.17
CA ILE A 199 19.06 -0.78 25.48
C ILE A 199 20.39 -0.88 26.23
N PRO A 200 20.48 -0.40 27.48
CA PRO A 200 21.71 -0.46 28.25
C PRO A 200 22.25 -1.90 28.35
N GLU A 201 23.57 -2.05 28.26
CA GLU A 201 24.22 -3.37 28.25
C GLU A 201 23.85 -4.26 29.45
N PRO A 202 23.69 -3.73 30.70
CA PRO A 202 23.26 -4.55 31.85
C PRO A 202 21.86 -5.15 31.63
N VAL A 203 20.96 -4.44 30.94
CA VAL A 203 19.62 -4.91 30.64
C VAL A 203 19.64 -5.95 29.51
N ILE A 204 20.41 -5.71 28.44
CA ILE A 204 20.58 -6.69 27.35
C ILE A 204 21.19 -7.99 27.90
N GLY A 205 22.23 -7.91 28.73
CA GLY A 205 22.85 -9.09 29.30
C GLY A 205 21.89 -9.94 30.16
N ALA A 206 21.03 -9.30 30.92
CA ALA A 206 19.99 -9.99 31.67
C ALA A 206 18.95 -10.64 30.75
N MET A 207 18.48 -9.91 29.75
CA MET A 207 17.49 -10.42 28.75
C MET A 207 18.05 -11.61 27.97
N LEU A 208 19.29 -11.55 27.51
CA LEU A 208 19.92 -12.64 26.77
C LEU A 208 20.09 -13.89 27.64
N ARG A 209 20.51 -13.76 28.92
CA ARG A 209 20.59 -14.91 29.84
C ARG A 209 19.24 -15.58 30.03
N TRP A 210 18.15 -14.79 30.19
CA TRP A 210 16.80 -15.32 30.30
C TRP A 210 16.31 -15.96 28.99
N ALA A 211 16.61 -15.35 27.85
CA ALA A 211 16.24 -15.91 26.55
C ALA A 211 16.95 -17.24 26.30
N LEU A 212 18.24 -17.34 26.59
CA LEU A 212 19.02 -18.59 26.50
C LEU A 212 18.44 -19.66 27.43
N LYS A 213 18.20 -19.32 28.71
CA LYS A 213 17.58 -20.24 29.66
C LYS A 213 16.21 -20.75 29.15
N TYR A 214 15.43 -19.86 28.53
CA TYR A 214 14.13 -20.23 27.97
C TYR A 214 14.28 -21.23 26.83
N VAL A 215 15.22 -20.97 25.90
CA VAL A 215 15.47 -21.86 24.76
C VAL A 215 16.11 -23.18 25.17
N GLU A 216 17.04 -23.18 26.16
CA GLU A 216 17.82 -24.36 26.51
C GLU A 216 17.10 -25.26 27.54
N HIS A 217 16.23 -24.70 28.38
CA HIS A 217 15.67 -25.46 29.51
C HIS A 217 14.15 -25.44 29.62
N LEU A 218 13.45 -24.50 28.94
CA LEU A 218 12.00 -24.35 29.07
C LEU A 218 11.26 -24.56 27.73
N CYS A 219 11.97 -24.76 26.63
CA CYS A 219 11.32 -24.95 25.33
C CYS A 219 10.56 -26.30 25.23
N ASP A 220 10.99 -27.31 25.98
CA ASP A 220 10.37 -28.64 25.96
C ASP A 220 8.95 -28.64 26.57
N ASP A 221 8.59 -27.60 27.32
CA ASP A 221 7.25 -27.45 27.92
C ASP A 221 6.23 -26.78 26.94
N ILE A 222 6.64 -26.41 25.70
CA ILE A 222 5.82 -25.65 24.77
C ILE A 222 5.28 -26.49 23.61
N PHE A 223 5.75 -27.76 23.47
CA PHE A 223 5.33 -28.69 22.41
C PHE A 223 4.68 -29.96 22.97
#